data_e645adc9ee2972c38f651455d4cedbbe
#
_entry.id   e645adc9ee2972c38f651455d4cedbbe
#
_cell.length_a   1.000
_cell.length_b   1.000
_cell.length_c   1.000
_cell.angle_alpha   90.00
_cell.angle_beta   90.00
_cell.angle_gamma   90.00
#
_symmetry.space_group_name_H-M   'P 1'
#
loop_
_entity.id
_entity.type
_entity.pdbx_description
1 polymer ?
#
loop_
_entity_poly.entity_id
_entity_poly.type
_entity_poly.pdbx_seq_one_letter_code
_entity_poly.pdbx_strand_id
1 'polypeptide(L)'
;MRISAATQRVRVILADDHDLVRSGIKALLSMIEGVDVIAEARDGRELITLVDSLMPDVVMTDISMPGMDGIAAILDIHARCPEVRLLVLSMYDTVDFVKRAVASGACGYLMKDAPPFELEQAVRSVMATGSYFSPSIAQRLLQPSEPTVNDELTLRQVEILKLIAQGRASKEIAYELGLSPKTVDVHRARIMERLHLNDIASLTLYAVRKGLITP
;
A
#
# COMPACT_ATOMS: atom_id res chain seq x y z
N MET A 1 12.96 -22.12 40.21
CA MET A 1 11.84 -22.46 39.34
C MET A 1 11.64 -21.27 38.41
N ARG A 2 12.29 -21.25 37.24
CA ARG A 2 12.17 -20.16 36.27
C ARG A 2 10.89 -20.40 35.49
N ILE A 3 9.89 -19.58 35.71
CA ILE A 3 8.71 -19.54 34.84
C ILE A 3 9.20 -18.95 33.51
N SER A 4 9.27 -19.81 32.49
CA SER A 4 9.52 -19.43 31.11
C SER A 4 8.41 -18.43 30.72
N ALA A 5 8.76 -17.16 30.58
CA ALA A 5 7.87 -16.23 29.91
C ALA A 5 7.71 -16.77 28.49
N ALA A 6 6.55 -17.32 28.19
CA ALA A 6 6.17 -17.64 26.83
C ALA A 6 6.37 -16.36 26.02
N THR A 7 7.35 -16.37 25.12
CA THR A 7 7.64 -15.22 24.26
C THR A 7 6.37 -15.00 23.42
N GLN A 8 5.60 -14.00 23.77
CA GLN A 8 4.34 -13.68 23.08
C GLN A 8 4.70 -13.40 21.64
N ARG A 9 4.18 -14.20 20.71
CA ARG A 9 4.45 -14.02 19.28
C ARG A 9 3.71 -12.79 18.78
N VAL A 10 4.35 -12.02 17.92
CA VAL A 10 3.74 -10.88 17.22
C VAL A 10 2.75 -11.43 16.21
N ARG A 11 1.48 -11.10 16.39
CA ARG A 11 0.36 -11.56 15.56
C ARG A 11 0.15 -10.58 14.41
N VAL A 12 0.36 -11.03 13.18
CA VAL A 12 0.31 -10.22 11.97
C VAL A 12 -0.88 -10.60 11.12
N ILE A 13 -1.62 -9.63 10.61
CA ILE A 13 -2.55 -9.80 9.48
C ILE A 13 -1.91 -9.16 8.25
N LEU A 14 -1.88 -9.90 7.14
CA LEU A 14 -1.33 -9.47 5.88
C LEU A 14 -2.44 -9.25 4.85
N ALA A 15 -2.49 -8.05 4.23
CA ALA A 15 -3.47 -7.73 3.21
C ALA A 15 -2.78 -7.33 1.89
N ASP A 16 -3.12 -8.02 0.80
CA ASP A 16 -2.62 -7.76 -0.54
C ASP A 16 -3.54 -8.47 -1.55
N ASP A 17 -3.94 -7.82 -2.63
CA ASP A 17 -4.80 -8.43 -3.65
C ASP A 17 -4.04 -9.35 -4.63
N HIS A 18 -2.70 -9.30 -4.63
CA HIS A 18 -1.84 -10.13 -5.47
C HIS A 18 -1.45 -11.43 -4.75
N ASP A 19 -2.07 -12.56 -5.10
CA ASP A 19 -1.85 -13.86 -4.44
C ASP A 19 -0.37 -14.28 -4.33
N LEU A 20 0.43 -14.05 -5.40
CA LEU A 20 1.85 -14.42 -5.41
C LEU A 20 2.67 -13.55 -4.44
N VAL A 21 2.43 -12.24 -4.44
CA VAL A 21 3.11 -11.29 -3.56
C VAL A 21 2.77 -11.60 -2.11
N ARG A 22 1.48 -11.76 -1.80
CA ARG A 22 0.98 -12.10 -0.47
C ARG A 22 1.60 -13.40 0.04
N SER A 23 1.62 -14.46 -0.78
CA SER A 23 2.24 -15.74 -0.43
C SER A 23 3.75 -15.60 -0.18
N GLY A 24 4.45 -14.80 -0.99
CA GLY A 24 5.87 -14.54 -0.81
C GLY A 24 6.17 -13.80 0.50
N ILE A 25 5.44 -12.72 0.79
CA ILE A 25 5.61 -11.95 2.05
C ILE A 25 5.25 -12.82 3.26
N LYS A 26 4.17 -13.60 3.19
CA LYS A 26 3.81 -14.55 4.25
C LYS A 26 4.94 -15.54 4.52
N ALA A 27 5.54 -16.11 3.48
CA ALA A 27 6.68 -17.04 3.63
C ALA A 27 7.85 -16.35 4.34
N LEU A 28 8.21 -15.12 3.96
CA LEU A 28 9.25 -14.34 4.61
C LEU A 28 8.93 -14.04 6.08
N LEU A 29 7.70 -13.59 6.38
CA LEU A 29 7.27 -13.35 7.77
C LEU A 29 7.33 -14.61 8.62
N SER A 30 6.98 -15.77 8.06
CA SER A 30 7.02 -17.07 8.77
C SER A 30 8.44 -17.52 9.11
N MET A 31 9.48 -16.96 8.49
CA MET A 31 10.89 -17.22 8.81
C MET A 31 11.40 -16.35 9.97
N ILE A 32 10.65 -15.32 10.37
CA ILE A 32 11.03 -14.42 11.46
C ILE A 32 10.63 -15.05 12.79
N GLU A 33 11.62 -15.29 13.65
CA GLU A 33 11.36 -15.86 14.97
C GLU A 33 10.45 -14.94 15.82
N GLY A 34 9.40 -15.52 16.37
CA GLY A 34 8.44 -14.80 17.21
C GLY A 34 7.37 -14.01 16.44
N VAL A 35 7.26 -14.19 15.12
CA VAL A 35 6.19 -13.62 14.29
C VAL A 35 5.25 -14.72 13.83
N ASP A 36 3.94 -14.41 13.77
CA ASP A 36 2.91 -15.34 13.31
C ASP A 36 1.90 -14.61 12.42
N VAL A 37 1.75 -15.05 11.17
CA VAL A 37 0.73 -14.53 10.25
C VAL A 37 -0.58 -15.27 10.53
N ILE A 38 -1.45 -14.63 11.29
CA ILE A 38 -2.69 -15.24 11.81
C ILE A 38 -3.84 -15.20 10.81
N ALA A 39 -3.80 -14.27 9.84
CA ALA A 39 -4.80 -14.19 8.78
C ALA A 39 -4.25 -13.42 7.56
N GLU A 40 -4.94 -13.61 6.42
CA GLU A 40 -4.68 -12.92 5.17
C GLU A 40 -5.97 -12.29 4.64
N ALA A 41 -5.87 -11.12 4.01
CA ALA A 41 -6.97 -10.41 3.38
C ALA A 41 -6.62 -10.06 1.92
N ARG A 42 -7.64 -9.91 1.07
CA ARG A 42 -7.49 -9.54 -0.36
C ARG A 42 -8.01 -8.14 -0.67
N ASP A 43 -8.72 -7.54 0.27
CA ASP A 43 -9.23 -6.18 0.17
C ASP A 43 -9.37 -5.53 1.55
N GLY A 44 -9.63 -4.22 1.56
CA GLY A 44 -9.73 -3.46 2.80
C GLY A 44 -10.92 -3.84 3.68
N ARG A 45 -12.02 -4.34 3.12
CA ARG A 45 -13.21 -4.75 3.90
C ARG A 45 -12.96 -6.06 4.63
N GLU A 46 -12.36 -7.03 3.94
CA GLU A 46 -11.94 -8.29 4.55
C GLU A 46 -10.92 -8.02 5.66
N LEU A 47 -9.94 -7.13 5.40
CA LEU A 47 -8.94 -6.72 6.38
C LEU A 47 -9.60 -6.17 7.65
N ILE A 48 -10.52 -5.22 7.53
CA ILE A 48 -11.22 -4.64 8.67
C ILE A 48 -11.96 -5.70 9.49
N THR A 49 -12.68 -6.59 8.82
CA THR A 49 -13.42 -7.69 9.47
C THR A 49 -12.50 -8.61 10.25
N LEU A 50 -11.33 -8.93 9.69
CA LEU A 50 -10.34 -9.78 10.35
C LEU A 50 -9.68 -9.06 11.53
N VAL A 51 -9.40 -7.76 11.43
CA VAL A 51 -8.86 -6.97 12.55
C VAL A 51 -9.84 -6.94 13.71
N ASP A 52 -11.13 -6.67 13.46
CA ASP A 52 -12.15 -6.63 14.50
C ASP A 52 -12.30 -7.96 15.23
N SER A 53 -12.19 -9.07 14.50
CA SER A 53 -12.39 -10.40 15.08
C SER A 53 -11.14 -10.98 15.74
N LEU A 54 -9.96 -10.68 15.22
CA LEU A 54 -8.72 -11.32 15.65
C LEU A 54 -7.83 -10.41 16.50
N MET A 55 -8.02 -9.08 16.49
CA MET A 55 -7.23 -8.11 17.23
C MET A 55 -5.72 -8.40 17.12
N PRO A 56 -5.10 -8.17 15.93
CA PRO A 56 -3.68 -8.42 15.73
C PRO A 56 -2.82 -7.36 16.41
N ASP A 57 -1.52 -7.66 16.57
CA ASP A 57 -0.55 -6.66 17.01
C ASP A 57 -0.12 -5.74 15.85
N VAL A 58 0.02 -6.34 14.65
CA VAL A 58 0.47 -5.62 13.44
C VAL A 58 -0.45 -5.97 12.28
N VAL A 59 -0.81 -4.97 11.52
CA VAL A 59 -1.39 -5.10 10.17
C VAL A 59 -0.34 -4.68 9.15
N MET A 60 -0.11 -5.52 8.15
CA MET A 60 0.68 -5.16 6.97
C MET A 60 -0.25 -5.14 5.77
N THR A 61 -0.40 -3.99 5.11
CA THR A 61 -1.38 -3.84 4.03
C THR A 61 -0.78 -3.21 2.79
N ASP A 62 -1.14 -3.76 1.63
CA ASP A 62 -0.98 -3.03 0.38
C ASP A 62 -1.89 -1.80 0.38
N ILE A 63 -1.48 -0.79 -0.37
CA ILE A 63 -2.28 0.41 -0.61
C ILE A 63 -3.33 0.14 -1.69
N SER A 64 -2.92 -0.52 -2.78
CA SER A 64 -3.74 -0.69 -4.00
C SER A 64 -4.51 -2.00 -3.96
N MET A 65 -5.66 -2.01 -3.30
CA MET A 65 -6.55 -3.17 -3.28
C MET A 65 -7.91 -2.85 -3.91
N PRO A 66 -8.63 -3.84 -4.48
CA PRO A 66 -9.94 -3.63 -5.09
C PRO A 66 -11.00 -3.25 -4.05
N GLY A 67 -11.98 -2.47 -4.46
CA GLY A 67 -13.10 -2.04 -3.62
C GLY A 67 -12.67 -0.99 -2.59
N MET A 68 -12.22 -1.41 -1.41
CA MET A 68 -11.67 -0.52 -0.39
C MET A 68 -10.14 -0.59 -0.43
N ASP A 69 -9.49 0.54 -0.69
CA ASP A 69 -8.04 0.64 -0.70
C ASP A 69 -7.43 0.55 0.73
N GLY A 70 -6.11 0.28 0.80
CA GLY A 70 -5.43 0.10 2.07
C GLY A 70 -5.38 1.37 2.92
N ILE A 71 -5.37 2.57 2.32
CA ILE A 71 -5.37 3.84 3.07
C ILE A 71 -6.72 4.05 3.76
N ALA A 72 -7.82 3.76 3.05
CA ALA A 72 -9.16 3.83 3.65
C ALA A 72 -9.33 2.79 4.77
N ALA A 73 -8.79 1.58 4.59
CA ALA A 73 -8.79 0.56 5.64
C ALA A 73 -7.95 0.98 6.86
N ILE A 74 -6.76 1.54 6.64
CA ILE A 74 -5.89 2.07 7.72
C ILE A 74 -6.64 3.14 8.53
N LEU A 75 -7.29 4.10 7.86
CA LEU A 75 -8.03 5.19 8.52
C LEU A 75 -9.15 4.64 9.41
N ASP A 76 -9.91 3.67 8.92
CA ASP A 76 -10.99 3.03 9.67
C ASP A 76 -10.45 2.22 10.85
N ILE A 77 -9.42 1.38 10.64
CA ILE A 77 -8.81 0.58 11.70
C ILE A 77 -8.17 1.48 12.77
N HIS A 78 -7.44 2.51 12.38
CA HIS A 78 -6.80 3.43 13.32
C HIS A 78 -7.80 4.13 14.23
N ALA A 79 -8.95 4.52 13.69
CA ALA A 79 -10.02 5.16 14.48
C ALA A 79 -10.65 4.22 15.51
N ARG A 80 -10.74 2.91 15.23
CA ARG A 80 -11.40 1.91 16.07
C ARG A 80 -10.47 1.10 16.94
N CYS A 81 -9.27 0.83 16.46
CA CYS A 81 -8.27 -0.02 17.08
C CYS A 81 -6.90 0.68 17.14
N PRO A 82 -6.73 1.75 17.94
CA PRO A 82 -5.49 2.57 17.95
C PRO A 82 -4.25 1.81 18.44
N GLU A 83 -4.44 0.68 19.12
CA GLU A 83 -3.34 -0.18 19.60
C GLU A 83 -2.68 -0.99 18.48
N VAL A 84 -3.40 -1.23 17.37
CA VAL A 84 -2.90 -2.02 16.24
C VAL A 84 -1.86 -1.21 15.46
N ARG A 85 -0.69 -1.79 15.25
CA ARG A 85 0.37 -1.18 14.44
C ARG A 85 0.09 -1.37 12.96
N LEU A 86 -0.05 -0.25 12.22
CA LEU A 86 -0.45 -0.25 10.82
C LEU A 86 0.77 0.04 9.93
N LEU A 87 1.25 -0.95 9.20
CA LEU A 87 2.42 -0.89 8.33
C LEU A 87 1.99 -1.05 6.87
N VAL A 88 2.38 -0.11 6.06
CA VAL A 88 2.11 -0.13 4.61
C VAL A 88 3.18 -0.91 3.87
N LEU A 89 2.74 -1.75 2.94
CA LEU A 89 3.57 -2.38 1.91
C LEU A 89 3.19 -1.78 0.56
N SER A 90 4.15 -1.25 -0.20
CA SER A 90 3.82 -0.58 -1.47
C SER A 90 4.93 -0.71 -2.51
N MET A 91 4.53 -0.71 -3.79
CA MET A 91 5.45 -0.49 -4.91
C MET A 91 5.71 1.00 -5.18
N TYR A 92 5.04 1.89 -4.45
CA TYR A 92 5.13 3.34 -4.66
C TYR A 92 5.94 4.00 -3.55
N ASP A 93 6.94 4.79 -3.95
CA ASP A 93 7.86 5.48 -3.05
C ASP A 93 7.66 7.00 -3.04
N THR A 94 6.54 7.50 -3.61
CA THR A 94 6.31 8.94 -3.70
C THR A 94 5.92 9.54 -2.36
N VAL A 95 6.43 10.74 -2.07
CA VAL A 95 6.22 11.45 -0.80
C VAL A 95 4.73 11.61 -0.47
N ASP A 96 3.89 11.85 -1.49
CA ASP A 96 2.45 12.05 -1.29
C ASP A 96 1.76 10.78 -0.77
N PHE A 97 2.11 9.61 -1.28
CA PHE A 97 1.56 8.36 -0.76
C PHE A 97 1.99 8.09 0.68
N VAL A 98 3.25 8.34 0.98
CA VAL A 98 3.78 8.16 2.34
C VAL A 98 3.08 9.13 3.30
N LYS A 99 2.95 10.42 2.93
CA LYS A 99 2.26 11.42 3.75
C LYS A 99 0.80 11.06 3.98
N ARG A 100 0.08 10.62 2.94
CA ARG A 100 -1.32 10.18 3.07
C ARG A 100 -1.45 8.96 3.98
N ALA A 101 -0.58 7.96 3.83
CA ALA A 101 -0.58 6.80 4.70
C ALA A 101 -0.36 7.19 6.18
N VAL A 102 0.63 8.04 6.45
CA VAL A 102 0.91 8.55 7.81
C VAL A 102 -0.26 9.37 8.35
N ALA A 103 -0.84 10.26 7.54
CA ALA A 103 -2.00 11.07 7.95
C ALA A 103 -3.23 10.21 8.26
N SER A 104 -3.34 9.01 7.66
CA SER A 104 -4.41 8.04 7.93
C SER A 104 -4.15 7.15 9.14
N GLY A 105 -2.96 7.25 9.77
CA GLY A 105 -2.61 6.48 10.97
C GLY A 105 -1.59 5.36 10.74
N ALA A 106 -1.00 5.23 9.55
CA ALA A 106 0.09 4.29 9.35
C ALA A 106 1.31 4.68 10.20
N CYS A 107 1.81 3.73 10.97
CA CYS A 107 3.03 3.89 11.77
C CYS A 107 4.29 3.45 11.01
N GLY A 108 4.15 2.89 9.81
CA GLY A 108 5.30 2.50 9.01
C GLY A 108 5.00 2.35 7.52
N TYR A 109 6.08 2.41 6.73
CA TYR A 109 6.02 2.29 5.28
C TYR A 109 7.24 1.51 4.78
N LEU A 110 6.99 0.42 4.07
CA LEU A 110 7.98 -0.47 3.51
C LEU A 110 7.71 -0.69 2.03
N MET A 111 8.77 -0.72 1.23
CA MET A 111 8.66 -1.08 -0.19
C MET A 111 8.48 -2.59 -0.34
N LYS A 112 7.64 -3.03 -1.30
CA LYS A 112 7.42 -4.47 -1.58
C LYS A 112 8.65 -5.17 -2.18
N ASP A 113 9.58 -4.40 -2.76
CA ASP A 113 10.87 -4.88 -3.28
C ASP A 113 12.01 -4.77 -2.24
N ALA A 114 11.68 -4.40 -1.00
CA ALA A 114 12.67 -4.34 0.08
C ALA A 114 13.28 -5.73 0.35
N PRO A 115 14.57 -5.78 0.70
CA PRO A 115 15.22 -7.04 1.03
C PRO A 115 14.59 -7.67 2.29
N PRO A 116 14.61 -9.01 2.43
CA PRO A 116 13.93 -9.72 3.52
C PRO A 116 14.28 -9.24 4.93
N PHE A 117 15.53 -8.78 5.16
CA PHE A 117 15.93 -8.26 6.47
C PHE A 117 15.21 -6.97 6.87
N GLU A 118 14.80 -6.14 5.90
CA GLU A 118 14.02 -4.92 6.17
C GLU A 118 12.61 -5.26 6.66
N LEU A 119 12.01 -6.36 6.17
CA LEU A 119 10.70 -6.84 6.64
C LEU A 119 10.76 -7.21 8.13
N GLU A 120 11.79 -7.96 8.53
CA GLU A 120 12.02 -8.28 9.95
C GLU A 120 12.25 -7.01 10.78
N GLN A 121 13.12 -6.11 10.29
CA GLN A 121 13.40 -4.86 10.97
C GLN A 121 12.14 -4.00 11.13
N ALA A 122 11.26 -3.95 10.12
CA ALA A 122 10.02 -3.21 10.17
C ALA A 122 9.09 -3.74 11.27
N VAL A 123 8.84 -5.06 11.31
CA VAL A 123 7.99 -5.67 12.34
C VAL A 123 8.55 -5.42 13.74
N ARG A 124 9.85 -5.64 13.94
CA ARG A 124 10.49 -5.42 15.25
C ARG A 124 10.47 -3.97 15.67
N SER A 125 10.72 -3.04 14.73
CA SER A 125 10.74 -1.59 15.04
C SER A 125 9.37 -1.04 15.37
N VAL A 126 8.31 -1.38 14.62
CA VAL A 126 6.95 -0.90 14.94
C VAL A 126 6.48 -1.40 16.30
N MET A 127 6.89 -2.59 16.72
CA MET A 127 6.59 -3.13 18.05
C MET A 127 7.42 -2.48 19.16
N ALA A 128 8.70 -2.18 18.91
CA ALA A 128 9.62 -1.66 19.93
C ALA A 128 9.54 -0.13 20.07
N THR A 129 9.49 0.60 18.97
CA THR A 129 9.57 2.08 18.93
C THR A 129 8.30 2.75 18.42
N GLY A 130 7.36 1.97 17.93
CA GLY A 130 6.07 2.46 17.42
C GLY A 130 6.10 2.88 15.95
N SER A 131 7.24 2.90 15.26
CA SER A 131 7.29 3.28 13.85
C SER A 131 8.44 2.65 13.07
N TYR A 132 8.27 2.55 11.75
CA TYR A 132 9.34 2.17 10.82
C TYR A 132 9.11 2.77 9.42
N PHE A 133 10.12 3.42 8.90
CA PHE A 133 10.17 3.86 7.50
C PHE A 133 11.48 3.37 6.90
N SER A 134 11.41 2.72 5.72
CA SER A 134 12.63 2.29 5.05
C SER A 134 13.56 3.50 4.80
N PRO A 135 14.88 3.32 4.75
CA PRO A 135 15.82 4.44 4.57
C PRO A 135 15.53 5.30 3.35
N SER A 136 15.13 4.70 2.24
CA SER A 136 14.73 5.39 1.01
C SER A 136 13.51 6.30 1.23
N ILE A 137 12.52 5.82 1.94
CA ILE A 137 11.29 6.56 2.28
C ILE A 137 11.60 7.68 3.28
N ALA A 138 12.38 7.40 4.31
CA ALA A 138 12.81 8.41 5.29
C ALA A 138 13.56 9.55 4.62
N GLN A 139 14.50 9.26 3.71
CA GLN A 139 15.23 10.26 2.94
C GLN A 139 14.29 11.14 2.10
N ARG A 140 13.28 10.54 1.45
CA ARG A 140 12.30 11.30 0.66
C ARG A 140 11.43 12.21 1.51
N LEU A 141 11.02 11.76 2.70
CA LEU A 141 10.24 12.58 3.65
C LEU A 141 11.00 13.81 4.13
N LEU A 142 12.33 13.75 4.19
CA LEU A 142 13.20 14.86 4.60
C LEU A 142 13.49 15.86 3.46
N GLN A 143 13.21 15.49 2.19
CA GLN A 143 13.35 16.41 1.08
C GLN A 143 12.24 17.47 1.13
N PRO A 144 12.54 18.75 0.88
CA PRO A 144 11.51 19.77 0.72
C PRO A 144 10.56 19.32 -0.39
N SER A 145 9.30 19.12 -0.06
CA SER A 145 8.30 18.81 -1.08
C SER A 145 8.14 20.05 -1.94
N GLU A 146 8.53 20.00 -3.21
CA GLU A 146 7.92 20.90 -4.17
C GLU A 146 6.41 20.67 -4.11
N PRO A 147 5.58 21.70 -4.20
CA PRO A 147 4.14 21.55 -4.17
C PRO A 147 3.71 20.64 -5.34
N THR A 148 3.60 19.34 -5.07
CA THR A 148 3.06 18.40 -6.05
C THR A 148 1.55 18.60 -6.08
N VAL A 149 1.10 19.18 -7.16
CA VAL A 149 -0.33 19.29 -7.53
C VAL A 149 -0.83 17.86 -7.83
N ASN A 150 -1.10 17.05 -6.82
CA ASN A 150 -1.58 15.67 -7.02
C ASN A 150 -2.55 15.17 -5.96
N ASP A 151 -3.39 16.07 -5.43
CA ASP A 151 -4.60 15.66 -4.68
C ASP A 151 -5.71 15.12 -5.61
N GLU A 152 -5.45 15.02 -6.91
CA GLU A 152 -6.51 14.84 -7.91
C GLU A 152 -6.80 13.38 -8.29
N LEU A 153 -5.84 12.44 -8.17
CA LEU A 153 -6.04 11.07 -8.61
C LEU A 153 -5.89 10.05 -7.47
N THR A 154 -6.76 9.04 -7.48
CA THR A 154 -6.59 7.86 -6.61
C THR A 154 -5.43 7.01 -7.10
N LEU A 155 -4.89 6.16 -6.22
CA LEU A 155 -3.82 5.20 -6.56
C LEU A 155 -4.15 4.37 -7.81
N ARG A 156 -5.37 3.84 -7.85
CA ARG A 156 -5.85 3.05 -8.99
C ARG A 156 -5.90 3.87 -10.28
N GLN A 157 -6.24 5.16 -10.18
CA GLN A 157 -6.23 6.06 -11.32
C GLN A 157 -4.80 6.37 -11.79
N VAL A 158 -3.84 6.52 -10.88
CA VAL A 158 -2.42 6.70 -11.22
C VAL A 158 -1.87 5.47 -11.93
N GLU A 159 -2.20 4.26 -11.46
CA GLU A 159 -1.79 3.00 -12.08
C GLU A 159 -2.35 2.89 -13.51
N ILE A 160 -3.64 3.13 -13.66
CA ILE A 160 -4.30 3.13 -14.98
C ILE A 160 -3.68 4.23 -15.88
N LEU A 161 -3.42 5.42 -15.34
CA LEU A 161 -2.79 6.51 -16.10
C LEU A 161 -1.39 6.12 -16.62
N LYS A 162 -0.59 5.43 -15.81
CA LYS A 162 0.72 4.90 -16.23
C LYS A 162 0.60 3.97 -17.43
N LEU A 163 -0.32 3.01 -17.36
CA LEU A 163 -0.54 2.05 -18.44
C LEU A 163 -1.10 2.71 -19.71
N ILE A 164 -1.99 3.70 -19.57
CA ILE A 164 -2.45 4.52 -20.70
C ILE A 164 -1.27 5.26 -21.34
N ALA A 165 -0.43 5.88 -20.53
CA ALA A 165 0.71 6.65 -21.00
C ALA A 165 1.81 5.76 -21.64
N GLN A 166 1.86 4.48 -21.32
CA GLN A 166 2.67 3.45 -21.97
C GLN A 166 2.06 2.91 -23.27
N GLY A 167 0.90 3.45 -23.70
CA GLY A 167 0.23 3.07 -24.95
C GLY A 167 -0.62 1.81 -24.84
N ARG A 168 -0.91 1.30 -23.64
CA ARG A 168 -1.76 0.10 -23.46
C ARG A 168 -3.22 0.40 -23.80
N ALA A 169 -3.86 -0.52 -24.52
CA ALA A 169 -5.27 -0.46 -24.80
C ALA A 169 -6.11 -0.82 -23.55
N SER A 170 -7.35 -0.31 -23.44
CA SER A 170 -8.24 -0.60 -22.30
C SER A 170 -8.43 -2.10 -22.03
N LYS A 171 -8.37 -2.96 -23.07
CA LYS A 171 -8.47 -4.42 -22.89
C LYS A 171 -7.22 -5.01 -22.23
N GLU A 172 -6.04 -4.52 -22.59
CA GLU A 172 -4.75 -4.96 -22.00
C GLU A 172 -4.65 -4.51 -20.56
N ILE A 173 -5.02 -3.25 -20.27
CA ILE A 173 -5.07 -2.70 -18.91
C ILE A 173 -6.07 -3.51 -18.06
N ALA A 174 -7.24 -3.82 -18.61
CA ALA A 174 -8.24 -4.61 -17.91
C ALA A 174 -7.74 -6.01 -17.55
N TYR A 175 -7.05 -6.67 -18.48
CA TYR A 175 -6.45 -7.99 -18.24
C TYR A 175 -5.36 -7.92 -17.16
N GLU A 176 -4.44 -6.96 -17.27
CA GLU A 176 -3.32 -6.79 -16.34
C GLU A 176 -3.78 -6.46 -14.92
N LEU A 177 -4.86 -5.67 -14.80
CA LEU A 177 -5.36 -5.18 -13.51
C LEU A 177 -6.55 -5.99 -12.94
N GLY A 178 -6.95 -7.09 -13.59
CA GLY A 178 -8.09 -7.91 -13.16
C GLY A 178 -9.44 -7.16 -13.22
N LEU A 179 -9.59 -6.21 -14.16
CA LEU A 179 -10.79 -5.39 -14.32
C LEU A 179 -11.57 -5.76 -15.59
N SER A 180 -12.77 -5.19 -15.75
CA SER A 180 -13.44 -5.16 -17.04
C SER A 180 -12.93 -3.99 -17.90
N PRO A 181 -12.91 -4.10 -19.24
CA PRO A 181 -12.59 -2.96 -20.11
C PRO A 181 -13.46 -1.74 -19.84
N LYS A 182 -14.74 -1.96 -19.56
CA LYS A 182 -15.69 -0.90 -19.21
C LYS A 182 -15.28 -0.16 -17.90
N THR A 183 -14.77 -0.90 -16.93
CA THR A 183 -14.26 -0.31 -15.68
C THR A 183 -13.04 0.57 -15.94
N VAL A 184 -12.13 0.13 -16.80
CA VAL A 184 -10.96 0.93 -17.22
C VAL A 184 -11.40 2.22 -17.94
N ASP A 185 -12.38 2.14 -18.83
CA ASP A 185 -12.90 3.33 -19.53
C ASP A 185 -13.57 4.33 -18.58
N VAL A 186 -14.27 3.86 -17.54
CA VAL A 186 -14.81 4.72 -16.47
C VAL A 186 -13.68 5.42 -15.69
N HIS A 187 -12.64 4.69 -15.34
CA HIS A 187 -11.48 5.31 -14.67
C HIS A 187 -10.79 6.34 -15.56
N ARG A 188 -10.61 6.03 -16.85
CA ARG A 188 -10.03 6.96 -17.82
C ARG A 188 -10.82 8.25 -17.94
N ALA A 189 -12.16 8.15 -18.06
CA ALA A 189 -13.03 9.32 -18.10
C ALA A 189 -12.89 10.19 -16.84
N ARG A 190 -12.88 9.56 -15.65
CA ARG A 190 -12.69 10.26 -14.37
C ARG A 190 -11.29 10.89 -14.22
N ILE A 191 -10.24 10.24 -14.74
CA ILE A 191 -8.89 10.80 -14.76
C ILE A 191 -8.87 12.06 -15.64
N MET A 192 -9.43 11.99 -16.85
CA MET A 192 -9.52 13.14 -17.76
C MET A 192 -10.29 14.30 -17.14
N GLU A 193 -11.44 14.02 -16.53
CA GLU A 193 -12.27 15.03 -15.84
C GLU A 193 -11.50 15.70 -14.69
N ARG A 194 -10.85 14.92 -13.81
CA ARG A 194 -10.11 15.44 -12.66
C ARG A 194 -8.88 16.25 -13.03
N LEU A 195 -8.20 15.87 -14.10
CA LEU A 195 -7.01 16.56 -14.60
C LEU A 195 -7.35 17.70 -15.58
N HIS A 196 -8.64 17.88 -15.92
CA HIS A 196 -9.09 18.83 -16.94
C HIS A 196 -8.39 18.62 -18.29
N LEU A 197 -8.15 17.34 -18.68
CA LEU A 197 -7.51 16.93 -19.91
C LEU A 197 -8.52 16.21 -20.81
N ASN A 198 -8.45 16.43 -22.12
CA ASN A 198 -9.47 15.94 -23.04
C ASN A 198 -8.99 14.87 -24.04
N ASP A 199 -7.71 14.51 -24.03
CA ASP A 199 -7.12 13.56 -24.95
C ASP A 199 -5.99 12.74 -24.31
N ILE A 200 -5.64 11.62 -24.96
CA ILE A 200 -4.62 10.69 -24.49
C ILE A 200 -3.21 11.28 -24.54
N ALA A 201 -2.92 12.13 -25.54
CA ALA A 201 -1.60 12.71 -25.69
C ALA A 201 -1.32 13.65 -24.50
N SER A 202 -2.33 14.45 -24.10
CA SER A 202 -2.26 15.30 -22.90
C SER A 202 -2.10 14.48 -21.62
N LEU A 203 -2.77 13.32 -21.48
CA LEU A 203 -2.58 12.40 -20.37
C LEU A 203 -1.14 11.84 -20.33
N THR A 204 -0.60 11.44 -21.49
CA THR A 204 0.77 10.93 -21.60
C THR A 204 1.78 12.01 -21.22
N LEU A 205 1.61 13.22 -21.74
CA LEU A 205 2.48 14.35 -21.41
C LEU A 205 2.42 14.70 -19.91
N TYR A 206 1.23 14.66 -19.31
CA TYR A 206 1.05 14.82 -17.87
C TYR A 206 1.82 13.75 -17.09
N ALA A 207 1.68 12.48 -17.47
CA ALA A 207 2.38 11.37 -16.81
C ALA A 207 3.91 11.51 -16.88
N VAL A 208 4.46 11.95 -18.03
CA VAL A 208 5.90 12.23 -18.20
C VAL A 208 6.34 13.40 -17.31
N ARG A 209 5.61 14.53 -17.35
CA ARG A 209 5.92 15.73 -16.54
C ARG A 209 5.90 15.44 -15.03
N LYS A 210 5.02 14.54 -14.59
CA LYS A 210 4.92 14.10 -13.19
C LYS A 210 5.89 12.97 -12.83
N GLY A 211 6.74 12.52 -13.76
CA GLY A 211 7.69 11.45 -13.52
C GLY A 211 7.03 10.08 -13.29
N LEU A 212 5.77 9.92 -13.71
CA LEU A 212 5.04 8.66 -13.57
C LEU A 212 5.53 7.59 -14.55
N ILE A 213 6.04 8.03 -15.70
CA ILE A 213 6.73 7.20 -16.70
C ILE A 213 7.94 7.94 -17.24
N THR A 214 8.94 7.19 -17.71
CA THR A 214 10.05 7.73 -18.51
C THR A 214 9.69 7.70 -19.99
N PRO A 215 10.05 8.73 -20.78
CA PRO A 215 9.79 8.76 -22.22
C PRO A 215 10.52 7.66 -22.99
#